data_d0cc5c8ddcfaf22094fd9a0c5ef2ddaf
#
_entry.id   d0cc5c8ddcfaf22094fd9a0c5ef2ddaf
#
_cell.length_a   1.000
_cell.length_b   1.000
_cell.length_c   1.000
_cell.angle_alpha   90.00
_cell.angle_beta   90.00
_cell.angle_gamma   90.00
#
_symmetry.space_group_name_H-M   'P 1'
#
loop_
_entity.id
_entity.type
_entity.pdbx_description
1 polymer ?
#
loop_
_entity_poly.entity_id
_entity_poly.type
_entity_poly.pdbx_seq_one_letter_code
_entity_poly.pdbx_strand_id
1 'polypeptide(L)'
;VPLAMTPLLGLLSQPIGAAGMARMPLEVQSLAVWSMINGLGFLIRSVGTAFNEVVVRHAGDRGAERTLSRFALVAGLAGSTVHLTIAVTPVGAWLFRHVGGLSPSLAAVAADAFLFAAALPILAWLMSLWTGLLVHARRTRAISEAVVLFIVGTAFVLVLGAKLDVMPGAIVANV
;
A
#
# COMPACT_ATOMS: atom_id res chain seq x y z
N VAL A 1 -16.08 2.30 -17.31
CA VAL A 1 -15.34 3.46 -16.79
C VAL A 1 -14.06 3.59 -17.60
N PRO A 2 -13.76 4.76 -18.20
CA PRO A 2 -12.50 4.95 -18.94
C PRO A 2 -11.31 4.75 -18.03
N LEU A 3 -10.23 4.15 -18.54
CA LEU A 3 -8.99 3.90 -17.79
C LEU A 3 -8.43 5.19 -17.15
N ALA A 4 -8.63 6.33 -17.81
CA ALA A 4 -8.23 7.65 -17.30
C ALA A 4 -8.89 8.05 -15.96
N MET A 5 -10.01 7.45 -15.59
CA MET A 5 -10.67 7.71 -14.30
C MET A 5 -10.09 6.87 -13.15
N THR A 6 -9.32 5.83 -13.45
CA THR A 6 -8.73 4.95 -12.42
C THR A 6 -7.81 5.72 -11.45
N PRO A 7 -6.91 6.63 -11.89
CA PRO A 7 -6.12 7.45 -10.97
C PRO A 7 -6.96 8.38 -10.10
N LEU A 8 -8.05 8.95 -10.66
CA LEU A 8 -8.97 9.81 -9.89
C LEU A 8 -9.67 9.03 -8.78
N LEU A 9 -10.12 7.82 -9.08
CA LEU A 9 -10.69 6.93 -8.07
C LEU A 9 -9.65 6.58 -6.99
N GLY A 10 -8.40 6.33 -7.36
CA GLY A 10 -7.31 6.08 -6.42
C GLY A 10 -7.05 7.24 -5.46
N LEU A 11 -7.24 8.49 -5.90
CA LEU A 11 -7.11 9.66 -5.04
C LEU A 11 -8.17 9.71 -3.92
N LEU A 12 -9.32 9.08 -4.11
CA LEU A 12 -10.37 9.01 -3.09
C LEU A 12 -9.97 8.14 -1.88
N SER A 13 -9.01 7.24 -2.03
CA SER A 13 -8.55 6.38 -0.94
C SER A 13 -7.96 7.19 0.22
N GLN A 14 -7.26 8.29 -0.06
CA GLN A 14 -6.65 9.15 0.96
C GLN A 14 -7.69 9.83 1.88
N PRO A 15 -8.68 10.59 1.36
CA PRO A 15 -9.70 11.19 2.21
C PRO A 15 -10.59 10.14 2.91
N ILE A 16 -10.85 8.98 2.29
CA ILE A 16 -11.60 7.89 2.91
C ILE A 16 -10.81 7.33 4.10
N GLY A 17 -9.51 7.09 3.93
CA GLY A 17 -8.62 6.64 4.99
C GLY A 17 -8.57 7.62 6.16
N ALA A 18 -8.36 8.92 5.88
CA ALA A 18 -8.34 9.97 6.89
C ALA A 18 -9.67 10.09 7.65
N ALA A 19 -10.80 10.07 6.93
CA ALA A 19 -12.13 10.12 7.53
C ALA A 19 -12.46 8.89 8.38
N GLY A 20 -11.95 7.72 8.00
CA GLY A 20 -12.05 6.49 8.80
C GLY A 20 -11.26 6.61 10.11
N MET A 21 -9.98 6.99 10.01
CA MET A 21 -9.10 7.15 11.18
C MET A 21 -9.61 8.18 12.18
N ALA A 22 -10.24 9.26 11.71
CA ALA A 22 -10.87 10.28 12.57
C ALA A 22 -12.04 9.76 13.41
N ARG A 23 -12.47 8.52 13.23
CA ARG A 23 -13.56 7.87 13.98
C ARG A 23 -13.11 6.66 14.79
N MET A 24 -11.80 6.47 14.91
CA MET A 24 -11.19 5.31 15.59
C MET A 24 -10.36 5.76 16.79
N PRO A 25 -10.03 4.83 17.71
CA PRO A 25 -9.13 5.14 18.83
C PRO A 25 -7.81 5.77 18.35
N LEU A 26 -7.28 6.67 19.17
CA LEU A 26 -6.04 7.40 18.88
C LEU A 26 -6.09 8.17 17.55
N GLU A 27 -7.24 8.83 17.25
CA GLU A 27 -7.47 9.55 15.99
C GLU A 27 -6.36 10.53 15.65
N VAL A 28 -6.02 11.44 16.58
CA VAL A 28 -4.99 12.47 16.37
C VAL A 28 -3.62 11.84 16.16
N GLN A 29 -3.27 10.82 16.96
CA GLN A 29 -2.01 10.11 16.82
C GLN A 29 -1.96 9.33 15.48
N SER A 30 -3.04 8.66 15.11
CA SER A 30 -3.14 7.91 13.85
C SER A 30 -2.97 8.84 12.64
N LEU A 31 -3.64 9.99 12.62
CA LEU A 31 -3.50 10.98 11.57
C LEU A 31 -2.10 11.60 11.53
N ALA A 32 -1.50 11.88 12.69
CA ALA A 32 -0.16 12.45 12.78
C ALA A 32 0.92 11.50 12.20
N VAL A 33 0.80 10.19 12.42
CA VAL A 33 1.78 9.22 11.91
C VAL A 33 1.48 8.76 10.48
N TRP A 34 0.26 8.93 10.01
CA TRP A 34 -0.22 8.47 8.69
C TRP A 34 0.65 8.94 7.53
N SER A 35 0.99 10.23 7.50
CA SER A 35 1.80 10.81 6.42
C SER A 35 3.19 10.19 6.37
N MET A 36 3.81 9.95 7.53
CA MET A 36 5.15 9.37 7.63
C MET A 36 5.16 7.89 7.21
N ILE A 37 4.18 7.12 7.67
CA ILE A 37 4.02 5.70 7.29
C ILE A 37 3.81 5.57 5.79
N ASN A 38 2.90 6.36 5.23
CA ASN A 38 2.65 6.35 3.78
C ASN A 38 3.85 6.81 2.98
N GLY A 39 4.57 7.85 3.41
CA GLY A 39 5.77 8.33 2.73
C GLY A 39 6.87 7.27 2.66
N LEU A 40 7.21 6.66 3.79
CA LEU A 40 8.22 5.60 3.85
C LEU A 40 7.77 4.35 3.09
N GLY A 41 6.52 3.94 3.28
CA GLY A 41 5.93 2.82 2.54
C GLY A 41 5.88 3.08 1.03
N PHE A 42 5.59 4.32 0.60
CA PHE A 42 5.60 4.70 -0.80
C PHE A 42 7.00 4.57 -1.43
N LEU A 43 8.05 4.99 -0.75
CA LEU A 43 9.43 4.83 -1.24
C LEU A 43 9.75 3.38 -1.55
N ILE A 44 9.39 2.46 -0.66
CA ILE A 44 9.63 1.02 -0.84
C ILE A 44 8.78 0.45 -1.98
N ARG A 45 7.54 0.91 -2.14
CA ARG A 45 6.59 0.41 -3.17
C ARG A 45 6.80 1.03 -4.55
N SER A 46 7.38 2.23 -4.63
CA SER A 46 7.47 3.01 -5.87
C SER A 46 8.15 2.26 -7.01
N VAL A 47 9.20 1.50 -6.70
CA VAL A 47 9.88 0.65 -7.69
C VAL A 47 8.94 -0.43 -8.23
N GLY A 48 8.12 -1.03 -7.34
CA GLY A 48 7.11 -2.00 -7.74
C GLY A 48 6.05 -1.41 -8.67
N THR A 49 5.62 -0.19 -8.43
CA THR A 49 4.61 0.46 -9.30
C THR A 49 5.17 0.78 -10.70
N ALA A 50 6.45 1.15 -10.81
CA ALA A 50 7.11 1.39 -12.09
C ALA A 50 7.27 0.12 -12.95
N PHE A 51 7.25 -1.05 -12.34
CA PHE A 51 7.36 -2.34 -13.03
C PHE A 51 6.24 -2.57 -14.05
N ASN A 52 5.09 -1.93 -13.90
CA ASN A 52 3.97 -2.01 -14.84
C ASN A 52 4.39 -1.72 -16.30
N GLU A 53 5.23 -0.72 -16.53
CA GLU A 53 5.69 -0.35 -17.87
C GLU A 53 6.54 -1.45 -18.50
N VAL A 54 7.38 -2.10 -17.70
CA VAL A 54 8.20 -3.24 -18.14
C VAL A 54 7.30 -4.40 -18.56
N VAL A 55 6.25 -4.68 -17.77
CA VAL A 55 5.29 -5.74 -18.07
C VAL A 55 4.55 -5.45 -19.36
N VAL A 56 4.00 -4.24 -19.53
CA VAL A 56 3.27 -3.86 -20.76
C VAL A 56 4.14 -4.04 -22.00
N ARG A 57 5.43 -3.68 -21.92
CA ARG A 57 6.37 -3.79 -23.05
C ARG A 57 6.72 -5.22 -23.42
N HIS A 58 6.88 -6.11 -22.44
CA HIS A 58 7.43 -7.45 -22.65
C HIS A 58 6.38 -8.59 -22.57
N ALA A 59 5.12 -8.30 -22.21
CA ALA A 59 4.08 -9.33 -22.03
C ALA A 59 3.80 -10.18 -23.28
N GLY A 60 4.12 -9.66 -24.50
CA GLY A 60 3.98 -10.39 -25.76
C GLY A 60 5.14 -11.34 -26.11
N ASP A 61 6.27 -11.27 -25.39
CA ASP A 61 7.45 -12.07 -25.69
C ASP A 61 7.24 -13.52 -25.23
N ARG A 62 7.85 -14.49 -25.98
CA ARG A 62 7.72 -15.91 -25.64
C ARG A 62 8.31 -16.21 -24.26
N GLY A 63 7.50 -16.77 -23.37
CA GLY A 63 7.89 -17.12 -22.01
C GLY A 63 8.04 -15.94 -21.04
N ALA A 64 7.74 -14.70 -21.48
CA ALA A 64 7.86 -13.51 -20.67
C ALA A 64 7.00 -13.55 -19.42
N GLU A 65 5.76 -14.06 -19.52
CA GLU A 65 4.83 -14.13 -18.38
C GLU A 65 5.45 -14.85 -17.17
N ARG A 66 6.10 -15.99 -17.40
CA ARG A 66 6.76 -16.76 -16.34
C ARG A 66 7.94 -15.99 -15.74
N THR A 67 8.73 -15.33 -16.60
CA THR A 67 9.92 -14.56 -16.16
C THR A 67 9.49 -13.32 -15.38
N LEU A 68 8.50 -12.58 -15.89
CA LEU A 68 7.96 -11.38 -15.24
C LEU A 68 7.30 -11.73 -13.91
N SER A 69 6.55 -12.83 -13.83
CA SER A 69 5.91 -13.30 -12.59
C SER A 69 6.95 -13.69 -11.54
N ARG A 70 8.00 -14.42 -11.92
CA ARG A 70 9.10 -14.78 -11.01
C ARG A 70 9.86 -13.54 -10.52
N PHE A 71 10.12 -12.60 -11.42
CA PHE A 71 10.78 -11.35 -11.06
C PHE A 71 9.94 -10.52 -10.10
N ALA A 72 8.63 -10.35 -10.39
CA ALA A 72 7.71 -9.64 -9.50
C ALA A 72 7.66 -10.26 -8.10
N LEU A 73 7.61 -11.59 -8.03
CA LEU A 73 7.57 -12.29 -6.75
C LEU A 73 8.88 -12.10 -5.97
N VAL A 74 10.03 -12.31 -6.59
CA VAL A 74 11.34 -12.18 -5.93
C VAL A 74 11.58 -10.75 -5.48
N ALA A 75 11.35 -9.77 -6.36
CA ALA A 75 11.53 -8.35 -6.04
C ALA A 75 10.53 -7.86 -5.00
N GLY A 76 9.28 -8.32 -5.08
CA GLY A 76 8.24 -8.03 -4.09
C GLY A 76 8.57 -8.60 -2.72
N LEU A 77 9.04 -9.85 -2.65
CA LEU A 77 9.51 -10.47 -1.40
C LEU A 77 10.72 -9.73 -0.82
N ALA A 78 11.68 -9.36 -1.66
CA ALA A 78 12.82 -8.55 -1.22
C ALA A 78 12.37 -7.21 -0.63
N GLY A 79 11.45 -6.50 -1.30
CA GLY A 79 10.87 -5.26 -0.80
C GLY A 79 10.12 -5.44 0.54
N SER A 80 9.32 -6.51 0.67
CA SER A 80 8.62 -6.84 1.92
C SER A 80 9.60 -7.23 3.03
N THR A 81 10.70 -7.91 2.71
CA THR A 81 11.76 -8.23 3.69
C THR A 81 12.44 -6.96 4.19
N VAL A 82 12.79 -6.02 3.29
CA VAL A 82 13.35 -4.72 3.69
C VAL A 82 12.37 -3.97 4.59
N HIS A 83 11.10 -3.91 4.21
CA HIS A 83 10.05 -3.26 4.98
C HIS A 83 9.92 -3.89 6.39
N LEU A 84 9.84 -5.20 6.46
CA LEU A 84 9.75 -5.95 7.72
C LEU A 84 11.00 -5.71 8.58
N THR A 85 12.20 -5.75 7.98
CA THR A 85 13.45 -5.48 8.69
C THR A 85 13.44 -4.09 9.33
N ILE A 86 13.00 -3.07 8.58
CA ILE A 86 12.84 -1.72 9.14
C ILE A 86 11.84 -1.72 10.28
N ALA A 87 10.70 -2.39 10.14
CA ALA A 87 9.62 -2.40 11.12
C ALA A 87 10.04 -3.05 12.46
N VAL A 88 10.77 -4.19 12.41
CA VAL A 88 11.11 -4.98 13.62
C VAL A 88 12.46 -4.62 14.25
N THR A 89 13.26 -3.76 13.62
CA THR A 89 14.58 -3.37 14.12
C THR A 89 14.54 -1.95 14.72
N PRO A 90 15.55 -1.57 15.53
CA PRO A 90 15.70 -0.21 16.04
C PRO A 90 15.78 0.87 14.93
N VAL A 91 16.08 0.48 13.69
CA VAL A 91 16.13 1.37 12.51
C VAL A 91 14.78 2.05 12.27
N GLY A 92 13.66 1.31 12.40
CA GLY A 92 12.32 1.89 12.27
C GLY A 92 12.04 2.97 13.31
N ALA A 93 12.28 2.65 14.58
CA ALA A 93 12.12 3.62 15.66
C ALA A 93 13.04 4.84 15.49
N TRP A 94 14.27 4.64 15.03
CA TRP A 94 15.20 5.71 14.73
C TRP A 94 14.69 6.60 13.58
N LEU A 95 14.22 6.01 12.48
CA LEU A 95 13.64 6.72 11.34
C LEU A 95 12.43 7.56 11.78
N PHE A 96 11.48 6.96 12.49
CA PHE A 96 10.28 7.67 12.92
C PHE A 96 10.58 8.82 13.87
N ARG A 97 11.57 8.68 14.75
CA ARG A 97 11.96 9.74 15.71
C ARG A 97 12.81 10.82 15.10
N HIS A 98 13.86 10.49 14.33
CA HIS A 98 14.87 11.45 13.88
C HIS A 98 14.57 12.02 12.49
N VAL A 99 14.02 11.21 11.58
CA VAL A 99 13.63 11.69 10.26
C VAL A 99 12.18 12.18 10.27
N GLY A 100 11.27 11.44 10.91
CA GLY A 100 9.86 11.80 11.04
C GLY A 100 9.57 12.86 12.11
N GLY A 101 10.51 13.12 13.03
CA GLY A 101 10.33 14.07 14.13
C GLY A 101 9.23 13.65 15.13
N LEU A 102 8.88 12.36 15.18
CA LEU A 102 7.81 11.87 16.05
C LEU A 102 8.28 11.75 17.51
N SER A 103 7.37 12.04 18.43
CA SER A 103 7.58 11.74 19.85
C SER A 103 7.74 10.24 20.08
N PRO A 104 8.36 9.78 21.17
CA PRO A 104 8.53 8.35 21.45
C PRO A 104 7.22 7.55 21.42
N SER A 105 6.12 8.12 21.91
CA SER A 105 4.80 7.49 21.90
C SER A 105 4.22 7.37 20.48
N LEU A 106 4.36 8.40 19.64
CA LEU A 106 3.92 8.38 18.26
C LEU A 106 4.79 7.44 17.41
N ALA A 107 6.09 7.37 17.68
CA ALA A 107 6.99 6.45 16.99
C ALA A 107 6.65 4.98 17.27
N ALA A 108 6.14 4.64 18.46
CA ALA A 108 5.64 3.29 18.76
C ALA A 108 4.40 2.96 17.93
N VAL A 109 3.40 3.84 17.89
CA VAL A 109 2.20 3.67 17.06
C VAL A 109 2.57 3.55 15.57
N ALA A 110 3.54 4.36 15.12
CA ALA A 110 4.02 4.30 13.74
C ALA A 110 4.71 2.96 13.42
N ALA A 111 5.51 2.43 14.34
CA ALA A 111 6.20 1.14 14.17
C ALA A 111 5.20 -0.02 14.06
N ASP A 112 4.18 -0.05 14.93
CA ASP A 112 3.13 -1.06 14.89
C ASP A 112 2.35 -0.99 13.57
N ALA A 113 1.88 0.19 13.19
CA ALA A 113 1.15 0.37 11.94
C ALA A 113 2.02 0.05 10.71
N PHE A 114 3.32 0.38 10.75
CA PHE A 114 4.25 0.05 9.69
C PHE A 114 4.51 -1.46 9.57
N LEU A 115 4.53 -2.18 10.68
CA LEU A 115 4.65 -3.65 10.69
C LEU A 115 3.48 -4.31 9.94
N PHE A 116 2.25 -3.87 10.19
CA PHE A 116 1.07 -4.40 9.47
C PHE A 116 1.11 -4.09 7.96
N ALA A 117 1.79 -3.04 7.56
CA ALA A 117 1.99 -2.69 6.15
C ALA A 117 3.07 -3.52 5.43
N ALA A 118 3.74 -4.47 6.09
CA ALA A 118 4.88 -5.21 5.53
C ALA A 118 4.55 -6.06 4.28
N ALA A 119 3.28 -6.41 4.06
CA ALA A 119 2.84 -7.10 2.85
C ALA A 119 2.63 -6.16 1.65
N LEU A 120 2.52 -4.84 1.86
CA LEU A 120 2.22 -3.90 0.78
C LEU A 120 3.25 -3.88 -0.36
N PRO A 121 4.57 -4.01 -0.11
CA PRO A 121 5.54 -4.04 -1.21
C PRO A 121 5.31 -5.20 -2.17
N ILE A 122 5.14 -6.43 -1.69
CA ILE A 122 4.88 -7.57 -2.59
C ILE A 122 3.56 -7.41 -3.33
N LEU A 123 2.51 -6.89 -2.67
CA LEU A 123 1.24 -6.61 -3.32
C LEU A 123 1.39 -5.56 -4.43
N ALA A 124 2.20 -4.52 -4.24
CA ALA A 124 2.47 -3.52 -5.27
C ALA A 124 3.11 -4.13 -6.52
N TRP A 125 4.09 -5.04 -6.36
CA TRP A 125 4.71 -5.75 -7.47
C TRP A 125 3.71 -6.67 -8.21
N LEU A 126 2.90 -7.41 -7.48
CA LEU A 126 1.87 -8.28 -8.07
C LEU A 126 0.77 -7.47 -8.76
N MET A 127 0.32 -6.37 -8.17
CA MET A 127 -0.64 -5.46 -8.81
C MET A 127 -0.09 -4.88 -10.11
N SER A 128 1.18 -4.44 -10.12
CA SER A 128 1.84 -3.94 -11.34
C SER A 128 1.94 -5.02 -12.42
N LEU A 129 2.28 -6.25 -12.05
CA LEU A 129 2.28 -7.39 -12.98
C LEU A 129 0.91 -7.58 -13.63
N TRP A 130 -0.13 -7.77 -12.81
CA TRP A 130 -1.48 -8.03 -13.32
C TRP A 130 -2.05 -6.86 -14.11
N THR A 131 -1.83 -5.63 -13.63
CA THR A 131 -2.26 -4.42 -14.34
C THR A 131 -1.59 -4.32 -15.70
N GLY A 132 -0.26 -4.56 -15.78
CA GLY A 132 0.47 -4.55 -17.04
C GLY A 132 0.00 -5.62 -18.02
N LEU A 133 -0.25 -6.84 -17.55
CA LEU A 133 -0.82 -7.93 -18.38
C LEU A 133 -2.22 -7.59 -18.90
N LEU A 134 -3.07 -7.01 -18.05
CA LEU A 134 -4.42 -6.59 -18.45
C LEU A 134 -4.42 -5.45 -19.47
N VAL A 135 -3.50 -4.48 -19.30
CA VAL A 135 -3.30 -3.39 -20.26
C VAL A 135 -2.83 -3.94 -21.60
N HIS A 136 -1.83 -4.83 -21.59
CA HIS A 136 -1.35 -5.50 -22.80
C HIS A 136 -2.47 -6.27 -23.51
N ALA A 137 -3.29 -7.00 -22.76
CA ALA A 137 -4.44 -7.75 -23.28
C ALA A 137 -5.65 -6.86 -23.64
N ARG A 138 -5.55 -5.53 -23.51
CA ARG A 138 -6.64 -4.55 -23.74
C ARG A 138 -7.88 -4.79 -22.85
N ARG A 139 -7.73 -5.44 -21.71
CA ARG A 139 -8.80 -5.72 -20.74
C ARG A 139 -8.86 -4.68 -19.61
N THR A 140 -8.82 -3.42 -19.96
CA THR A 140 -8.74 -2.29 -19.02
C THR A 140 -9.95 -2.12 -18.10
N ARG A 141 -11.11 -2.69 -18.50
CA ARG A 141 -12.33 -2.69 -17.66
C ARG A 141 -12.10 -3.40 -16.32
N ALA A 142 -11.39 -4.54 -16.34
CA ALA A 142 -11.09 -5.30 -15.14
C ALA A 142 -10.26 -4.50 -14.12
N ILE A 143 -9.37 -3.61 -14.60
CA ILE A 143 -8.57 -2.72 -13.73
C ILE A 143 -9.49 -1.73 -13.00
N SER A 144 -10.43 -1.10 -13.73
CA SER A 144 -11.38 -0.16 -13.11
C SER A 144 -12.31 -0.84 -12.11
N GLU A 145 -12.78 -2.04 -12.43
CA GLU A 145 -13.60 -2.86 -11.51
C GLU A 145 -12.82 -3.22 -10.24
N ALA A 146 -11.55 -3.62 -10.36
CA ALA A 146 -10.68 -3.92 -9.21
C ALA A 146 -10.47 -2.69 -8.31
N VAL A 147 -10.27 -1.50 -8.90
CA VAL A 147 -10.12 -0.26 -8.12
C VAL A 147 -11.40 0.10 -7.37
N VAL A 148 -12.57 -0.07 -8.00
CA VAL A 148 -13.86 0.15 -7.31
C VAL A 148 -14.03 -0.82 -6.15
N LEU A 149 -13.75 -2.12 -6.36
CA LEU A 149 -13.79 -3.14 -5.31
C LEU A 149 -12.82 -2.81 -4.16
N PHE A 150 -11.61 -2.36 -4.48
CA PHE A 150 -10.64 -1.92 -3.49
C PHE A 150 -11.17 -0.76 -2.64
N ILE A 151 -11.73 0.28 -3.26
CA ILE A 151 -12.29 1.44 -2.53
C ILE A 151 -13.45 1.02 -1.63
N VAL A 152 -14.38 0.21 -2.15
CA VAL A 152 -15.51 -0.31 -1.37
C VAL A 152 -15.03 -1.20 -0.22
N GLY A 153 -14.07 -2.09 -0.47
CA GLY A 153 -13.46 -2.93 0.54
C GLY A 153 -12.76 -2.12 1.64
N THR A 154 -11.96 -1.13 1.25
CA THR A 154 -11.31 -0.22 2.20
C THR A 154 -12.33 0.53 3.06
N ALA A 155 -13.37 1.10 2.43
CA ALA A 155 -14.42 1.80 3.16
C ALA A 155 -15.15 0.85 4.15
N PHE A 156 -15.41 -0.39 3.73
CA PHE A 156 -16.04 -1.40 4.59
C PHE A 156 -15.17 -1.76 5.79
N VAL A 157 -13.87 -2.02 5.58
CA VAL A 157 -12.91 -2.34 6.66
C VAL A 157 -12.79 -1.18 7.64
N LEU A 158 -12.72 0.06 7.14
CA LEU A 158 -12.65 1.25 7.99
C LEU A 158 -13.93 1.46 8.82
N VAL A 159 -15.11 1.25 8.23
CA VAL A 159 -16.39 1.33 8.96
C VAL A 159 -16.48 0.22 10.02
N LEU A 160 -16.02 -0.98 9.69
CA LEU A 160 -15.99 -2.09 10.63
C LEU A 160 -15.01 -1.81 11.79
N GLY A 161 -13.81 -1.33 11.48
CA GLY A 161 -12.81 -0.92 12.47
C GLY A 161 -13.31 0.17 13.41
N ALA A 162 -14.01 1.18 12.86
CA ALA A 162 -14.62 2.24 13.66
C ALA A 162 -15.75 1.74 14.57
N LYS A 163 -16.48 0.68 14.17
CA LYS A 163 -17.55 0.09 15.00
C LYS A 163 -17.02 -0.85 16.08
N LEU A 164 -15.94 -1.55 15.82
CA LEU A 164 -15.38 -2.52 16.75
C LEU A 164 -14.49 -1.87 17.81
N ASP A 165 -13.98 -0.67 17.55
CA ASP A 165 -13.18 0.16 18.49
C ASP A 165 -11.97 -0.60 19.11
N VAL A 166 -11.40 -1.57 18.38
CA VAL A 166 -10.42 -2.52 18.93
C VAL A 166 -8.98 -2.11 18.65
N MET A 167 -8.73 -1.36 17.55
CA MET A 167 -7.37 -1.04 17.10
C MET A 167 -7.21 0.44 16.73
N PRO A 168 -5.99 1.01 16.90
CA PRO A 168 -5.68 2.34 16.37
C PRO A 168 -5.97 2.45 14.88
N GLY A 169 -6.56 3.57 14.47
CA GLY A 169 -6.95 3.79 13.08
C GLY A 169 -5.79 3.69 12.08
N ALA A 170 -4.56 4.04 12.50
CA ALA A 170 -3.36 3.88 11.68
C ALA A 170 -3.07 2.41 11.32
N ILE A 171 -3.38 1.45 12.20
CA ILE A 171 -3.24 0.01 11.92
C ILE A 171 -4.32 -0.43 10.95
N VAL A 172 -5.59 -0.14 11.24
CA VAL A 172 -6.73 -0.52 10.39
C VAL A 172 -6.61 0.04 8.97
N ALA A 173 -6.07 1.23 8.81
CA ALA A 173 -5.90 1.85 7.50
C ALA A 173 -4.74 1.25 6.66
N ASN A 174 -3.87 0.43 7.27
CA ASN A 174 -2.77 -0.26 6.60
C ASN A 174 -3.00 -1.78 6.41
N VAL A 175 -4.12 -2.32 6.90
CA VAL A 175 -4.59 -3.70 6.65
C VAL A 175 -5.48 -3.74 5.41
#